data_f450720523f85620a4ca59cddf952a02
#
_entry.id   f450720523f85620a4ca59cddf952a02
#
_cell.length_a   1.000
_cell.length_b   1.000
_cell.length_c   1.000
_cell.angle_alpha   90.00
_cell.angle_beta   90.00
_cell.angle_gamma   90.00
#
_symmetry.space_group_name_H-M   'P 1'
#
loop_
_entity.id
_entity.type
_entity.pdbx_description
1 polymer ?
#
loop_
_entity_poly.entity_id
_entity_poly.type
_entity_poly.pdbx_seq_one_letter_code
_entity_poly.pdbx_strand_id
1 'polypeptide(L)'
;MKRSLLAVAGILVFVLLSSGGWIITKNSRTALSLAPCYHAQVSTDNSLLEITKEEGTSVSGNLIQQHFQKDSSYGTFDGKFINNQLIAKYSFYSEGQLTDREIKFSKSGKTLDSEGYRYLEATDCKKITYPQGLGLIPVSVKLPLHLFPKLRTLPYERSAADAIYPAPISEYVISYKTSKGVYEGLVSYFLWKVADWEQIYNPNEAPSYGYEMWRDESTVLTVSGPQDCIYEDKGDCSSVNEIAQLIMLSDSYSKAQ
;
A
#
# COMPACT_ATOMS: atom_id res chain seq x y z
N MET A 1 9.05 -71.25 37.87
CA MET A 1 9.18 -69.79 37.93
C MET A 1 10.27 -69.14 37.04
N LYS A 2 10.93 -69.87 36.10
CA LYS A 2 11.99 -69.29 35.23
C LYS A 2 11.58 -68.92 33.78
N ARG A 3 10.34 -69.28 33.36
CA ARG A 3 9.87 -68.99 31.99
C ARG A 3 9.12 -67.67 31.84
N SER A 4 8.68 -67.06 32.90
CA SER A 4 7.94 -65.77 32.86
C SER A 4 8.85 -64.55 32.80
N LEU A 5 10.10 -64.64 33.23
CA LEU A 5 11.08 -63.54 33.19
C LEU A 5 11.64 -63.25 31.83
N LEU A 6 11.73 -64.23 30.93
CA LEU A 6 12.24 -64.06 29.58
C LEU A 6 11.23 -63.40 28.64
N ALA A 7 9.93 -63.63 28.89
CA ALA A 7 8.88 -62.99 28.09
C ALA A 7 8.75 -61.48 28.38
N VAL A 8 8.95 -61.04 29.61
CA VAL A 8 8.89 -59.65 30.02
C VAL A 8 10.10 -58.86 29.50
N ALA A 9 11.29 -59.48 29.50
CA ALA A 9 12.47 -58.84 28.96
C ALA A 9 12.40 -58.62 27.41
N GLY A 10 11.79 -59.57 26.68
CA GLY A 10 11.58 -59.45 25.24
C GLY A 10 10.64 -58.33 24.84
N ILE A 11 9.58 -58.11 25.59
CA ILE A 11 8.61 -57.06 25.34
C ILE A 11 9.22 -55.67 25.63
N LEU A 12 10.01 -55.54 26.67
CA LEU A 12 10.67 -54.27 27.03
C LEU A 12 11.71 -53.85 25.98
N VAL A 13 12.46 -54.78 25.40
CA VAL A 13 13.41 -54.49 24.33
C VAL A 13 12.68 -54.09 23.04
N PHE A 14 11.54 -54.69 22.73
CA PHE A 14 10.78 -54.37 21.54
C PHE A 14 10.09 -52.97 21.66
N VAL A 15 9.63 -52.58 22.84
CA VAL A 15 9.07 -51.26 23.09
C VAL A 15 10.14 -50.14 23.00
N LEU A 16 11.36 -50.43 23.46
CA LEU A 16 12.47 -49.48 23.34
C LEU A 16 13.02 -49.31 21.91
N LEU A 17 12.91 -50.35 21.08
CA LEU A 17 13.30 -50.28 19.68
C LEU A 17 12.22 -49.60 18.81
N SER A 18 10.97 -49.67 19.19
CA SER A 18 9.88 -48.97 18.46
C SER A 18 9.72 -47.50 18.83
N SER A 19 10.20 -47.06 20.00
CA SER A 19 10.18 -45.66 20.39
C SER A 19 11.41 -44.86 19.92
N GLY A 20 12.48 -45.53 19.45
CA GLY A 20 13.69 -44.86 18.94
C GLY A 20 13.65 -44.44 17.49
N GLY A 21 12.59 -44.76 16.76
CA GLY A 21 12.51 -44.57 15.30
C GLY A 21 11.84 -43.28 14.81
N TRP A 22 11.39 -42.40 15.69
CA TRP A 22 10.64 -41.18 15.31
C TRP A 22 11.26 -39.89 15.83
N ILE A 23 12.56 -39.82 15.90
CA ILE A 23 13.21 -38.51 15.79
C ILE A 23 13.27 -38.20 14.30
N ILE A 24 12.13 -37.88 13.71
CA ILE A 24 12.11 -37.03 12.54
C ILE A 24 12.70 -35.73 13.04
N THR A 25 14.01 -35.55 12.82
CA THR A 25 14.58 -34.22 12.79
C THR A 25 13.78 -33.47 11.74
N LYS A 26 12.70 -32.78 12.16
CA LYS A 26 12.24 -31.60 11.46
C LYS A 26 13.45 -30.67 11.43
N ASN A 27 14.34 -30.88 10.47
CA ASN A 27 15.14 -29.79 9.96
C ASN A 27 14.13 -28.77 9.45
N SER A 28 13.56 -28.03 10.36
CA SER A 28 13.05 -26.71 10.05
C SER A 28 14.25 -25.94 9.55
N ARG A 29 14.63 -26.19 8.28
CA ARG A 29 15.20 -25.10 7.52
C ARG A 29 14.13 -24.02 7.69
N THR A 30 14.38 -23.11 8.59
CA THR A 30 13.70 -21.83 8.61
C THR A 30 13.80 -21.37 7.17
N ALA A 31 12.73 -21.57 6.40
CA ALA A 31 12.64 -21.03 5.08
C ALA A 31 12.94 -19.54 5.31
N LEU A 32 14.03 -19.05 4.73
CA LEU A 32 14.38 -17.64 4.81
C LEU A 32 13.26 -16.93 4.06
N SER A 33 12.16 -16.65 4.77
CA SER A 33 11.02 -15.94 4.20
C SER A 33 11.41 -14.49 3.93
N LEU A 34 10.90 -13.98 2.85
CA LEU A 34 10.95 -12.56 2.58
C LEU A 34 10.04 -11.81 3.55
N ALA A 35 10.38 -10.56 3.88
CA ALA A 35 9.44 -9.69 4.56
C ALA A 35 8.29 -9.32 3.60
N PRO A 36 7.11 -9.01 4.10
CA PRO A 36 5.98 -8.63 3.24
C PRO A 36 6.25 -7.38 2.40
N CYS A 37 7.06 -6.45 2.92
CA CYS A 37 7.48 -5.28 2.17
C CYS A 37 8.94 -4.89 2.43
N TYR A 38 9.52 -4.26 1.40
CA TYR A 38 10.83 -3.63 1.45
C TYR A 38 10.73 -2.23 0.83
N HIS A 39 11.32 -1.25 1.49
CA HIS A 39 11.24 0.15 1.09
C HIS A 39 12.60 0.82 1.05
N ALA A 40 12.78 1.71 0.10
CA ALA A 40 13.86 2.69 0.07
C ALA A 40 13.33 4.07 -0.27
N GLN A 41 13.79 5.07 0.44
CA GLN A 41 13.56 6.46 0.12
C GLN A 41 14.88 7.18 -0.11
N VAL A 42 14.95 7.92 -1.20
CA VAL A 42 16.12 8.73 -1.51
C VAL A 42 15.67 10.10 -1.95
N SER A 43 15.90 11.09 -1.08
CA SER A 43 15.30 12.41 -1.24
C SER A 43 13.77 12.27 -1.31
N THR A 44 13.17 12.61 -2.43
CA THR A 44 11.74 12.53 -2.70
C THR A 44 11.32 11.27 -3.48
N ASP A 45 12.29 10.48 -3.96
CA ASP A 45 12.02 9.25 -4.68
C ASP A 45 11.77 8.08 -3.71
N ASN A 46 10.73 7.31 -3.96
CA ASN A 46 10.36 6.14 -3.19
C ASN A 46 10.38 4.87 -4.04
N SER A 47 10.86 3.77 -3.46
CA SER A 47 10.76 2.44 -4.05
C SER A 47 10.16 1.48 -3.05
N LEU A 48 9.11 0.76 -3.43
CA LEU A 48 8.44 -0.23 -2.59
C LEU A 48 8.35 -1.55 -3.35
N LEU A 49 8.90 -2.60 -2.76
CA LEU A 49 8.71 -3.98 -3.22
C LEU A 49 7.82 -4.69 -2.20
N GLU A 50 6.66 -5.11 -2.65
CA GLU A 50 5.65 -5.82 -1.86
C GLU A 50 5.59 -7.28 -2.29
N ILE A 51 5.72 -8.21 -1.34
CA ILE A 51 5.54 -9.65 -1.57
C ILE A 51 4.08 -9.99 -1.33
N THR A 52 3.35 -10.32 -2.39
CA THR A 52 1.93 -10.69 -2.30
C THR A 52 1.72 -12.20 -2.17
N LYS A 53 2.71 -12.99 -2.63
CA LYS A 53 2.65 -14.44 -2.57
C LYS A 53 4.04 -15.05 -2.47
N GLU A 54 4.20 -16.03 -1.57
CA GLU A 54 5.41 -16.83 -1.42
C GLU A 54 5.01 -18.31 -1.25
N GLU A 55 5.38 -19.17 -2.23
CA GLU A 55 5.08 -20.59 -2.23
C GLU A 55 6.34 -21.39 -2.56
N GLY A 56 6.96 -21.99 -1.55
CA GLY A 56 8.24 -22.67 -1.71
C GLY A 56 9.34 -21.72 -2.15
N THR A 57 9.82 -21.86 -3.38
CA THR A 57 10.78 -20.91 -3.97
C THR A 57 10.13 -19.88 -4.87
N SER A 58 8.87 -20.04 -5.22
CA SER A 58 8.15 -19.10 -6.08
C SER A 58 7.71 -17.89 -5.29
N VAL A 59 7.95 -16.69 -5.83
CA VAL A 59 7.63 -15.42 -5.22
C VAL A 59 7.01 -14.50 -6.26
N SER A 60 5.90 -13.87 -5.91
CA SER A 60 5.29 -12.82 -6.73
C SER A 60 4.89 -11.62 -5.89
N GLY A 61 4.75 -10.48 -6.54
CA GLY A 61 4.42 -9.25 -5.85
C GLY A 61 4.36 -8.03 -6.75
N ASN A 62 4.43 -6.87 -6.10
CA ASN A 62 4.41 -5.57 -6.76
C ASN A 62 5.73 -4.83 -6.53
N LEU A 63 6.19 -4.11 -7.54
CA LEU A 63 7.28 -3.15 -7.42
C LEU A 63 6.79 -1.80 -7.90
N ILE A 64 6.90 -0.83 -7.02
CA ILE A 64 6.49 0.56 -7.25
C ILE A 64 7.73 1.43 -7.15
N GLN A 65 7.93 2.28 -8.15
CA GLN A 65 8.97 3.30 -8.16
C GLN A 65 8.30 4.65 -8.39
N GLN A 66 8.12 5.39 -7.34
CA GLN A 66 7.55 6.73 -7.38
C GLN A 66 8.71 7.74 -7.41
N HIS A 67 8.78 8.51 -8.48
CA HIS A 67 9.77 9.55 -8.68
C HIS A 67 9.15 10.95 -8.59
N PHE A 68 9.93 11.87 -8.03
CA PHE A 68 9.53 13.26 -7.92
C PHE A 68 9.75 13.95 -9.23
N GLN A 69 9.47 14.28 -10.14
CA GLN A 69 9.78 14.98 -11.41
C GLN A 69 10.18 14.06 -12.55
N LYS A 70 9.94 12.75 -12.40
CA LYS A 70 10.15 11.77 -13.48
C LYS A 70 8.95 10.84 -13.51
N ASP A 71 8.79 10.13 -14.61
CA ASP A 71 7.75 9.13 -14.72
C ASP A 71 7.93 8.03 -13.67
N SER A 72 6.88 7.83 -12.91
CA SER A 72 6.80 6.75 -11.95
C SER A 72 6.46 5.45 -12.66
N SER A 73 7.02 4.35 -12.20
CA SER A 73 6.70 3.03 -12.72
C SER A 73 6.08 2.15 -11.64
N TYR A 74 5.13 1.33 -12.04
CA TYR A 74 4.55 0.32 -11.18
C TYR A 74 4.18 -0.91 -11.99
N GLY A 75 4.32 -2.06 -11.37
CA GLY A 75 4.01 -3.33 -12.03
C GLY A 75 4.12 -4.51 -11.10
N THR A 76 3.89 -5.67 -11.67
CA THR A 76 3.97 -6.96 -10.98
C THR A 76 5.29 -7.65 -11.30
N PHE A 77 5.75 -8.47 -10.37
CA PHE A 77 6.85 -9.38 -10.65
C PHE A 77 6.49 -10.80 -10.28
N ASP A 78 7.07 -11.73 -11.04
CA ASP A 78 7.04 -13.17 -10.82
C ASP A 78 8.43 -13.75 -10.92
N GLY A 79 8.84 -14.57 -9.93
CA GLY A 79 10.19 -15.08 -9.89
C GLY A 79 10.42 -16.16 -8.86
N LYS A 80 11.69 -16.32 -8.52
CA LYS A 80 12.15 -17.33 -7.54
C LYS A 80 13.07 -16.70 -6.52
N PHE A 81 12.91 -17.11 -5.27
CA PHE A 81 13.82 -16.79 -4.18
C PHE A 81 14.62 -18.03 -3.82
N ILE A 82 15.90 -18.06 -4.17
CA ILE A 82 16.81 -19.20 -3.99
C ILE A 82 18.18 -18.68 -3.56
N ASN A 83 18.77 -19.30 -2.55
CA ASN A 83 20.13 -18.95 -2.07
C ASN A 83 20.28 -17.46 -1.74
N ASN A 84 19.30 -16.89 -1.06
CA ASN A 84 19.24 -15.45 -0.73
C ASN A 84 19.18 -14.51 -1.95
N GLN A 85 18.79 -15.00 -3.10
CA GLN A 85 18.58 -14.18 -4.28
C GLN A 85 17.13 -14.28 -4.76
N LEU A 86 16.49 -13.14 -4.96
CA LEU A 86 15.25 -12.99 -5.69
C LEU A 86 15.59 -12.64 -7.14
N ILE A 87 15.25 -13.55 -8.05
CA ILE A 87 15.38 -13.34 -9.50
C ILE A 87 13.98 -13.40 -10.08
N ALA A 88 13.53 -12.34 -10.69
CA ALA A 88 12.16 -12.22 -11.16
C ALA A 88 12.04 -11.45 -12.48
N LYS A 89 11.00 -11.76 -13.22
CA LYS A 89 10.53 -10.95 -14.33
C LYS A 89 9.62 -9.86 -13.78
N TYR A 90 9.94 -8.62 -14.05
CA TYR A 90 9.16 -7.45 -13.67
C TYR A 90 8.47 -6.88 -14.91
N SER A 91 7.14 -6.86 -14.89
CA SER A 91 6.27 -6.30 -15.93
C SER A 91 5.64 -5.02 -15.40
N PHE A 92 5.96 -3.87 -15.98
CA PHE A 92 5.56 -2.57 -15.47
C PHE A 92 5.09 -1.61 -16.55
N TYR A 93 4.27 -0.66 -16.11
CA TYR A 93 3.87 0.48 -16.92
C TYR A 93 4.79 1.66 -16.67
N SER A 94 5.28 2.25 -17.77
CA SER A 94 5.98 3.51 -17.78
C SER A 94 5.57 4.26 -19.05
N GLU A 95 5.25 5.53 -18.96
CA GLU A 95 4.81 6.36 -20.10
C GLU A 95 3.65 5.74 -20.91
N GLY A 96 2.77 5.01 -20.22
CA GLY A 96 1.64 4.33 -20.87
C GLY A 96 1.99 3.04 -21.62
N GLN A 97 3.25 2.61 -21.61
CA GLN A 97 3.70 1.37 -22.25
C GLN A 97 4.01 0.27 -21.24
N LEU A 98 3.59 -0.95 -21.56
CA LEU A 98 3.95 -2.13 -20.80
C LEU A 98 5.35 -2.59 -21.22
N THR A 99 6.24 -2.71 -20.24
CA THR A 99 7.63 -3.12 -20.45
C THR A 99 7.97 -4.26 -19.50
N ASP A 100 8.78 -5.21 -19.98
CA ASP A 100 9.30 -6.32 -19.19
C ASP A 100 10.80 -6.17 -18.97
N ARG A 101 11.27 -6.49 -17.76
CA ARG A 101 12.70 -6.62 -17.48
C ARG A 101 12.97 -7.66 -16.40
N GLU A 102 14.18 -8.23 -16.39
CA GLU A 102 14.66 -9.03 -15.28
C GLU A 102 15.12 -8.13 -14.12
N ILE A 103 14.71 -8.48 -12.90
CA ILE A 103 15.19 -7.85 -11.68
C ILE A 103 15.88 -8.90 -10.81
N LYS A 104 16.96 -8.49 -10.14
CA LYS A 104 17.72 -9.34 -9.24
C LYS A 104 17.97 -8.61 -7.94
N PHE A 105 17.65 -9.25 -6.82
CA PHE A 105 17.94 -8.74 -5.49
C PHE A 105 18.67 -9.80 -4.69
N SER A 106 19.68 -9.37 -3.96
CA SER A 106 20.40 -10.19 -2.98
C SER A 106 19.93 -9.84 -1.58
N LYS A 107 19.47 -10.81 -0.81
CA LYS A 107 19.00 -10.62 0.57
C LYS A 107 20.16 -10.69 1.54
N SER A 108 20.32 -9.65 2.34
CA SER A 108 21.27 -9.57 3.44
C SER A 108 20.53 -9.13 4.72
N GLY A 109 20.29 -10.07 5.63
CA GLY A 109 19.53 -9.78 6.85
C GLY A 109 18.11 -9.25 6.53
N LYS A 110 17.85 -7.99 6.88
CA LYS A 110 16.56 -7.31 6.64
C LYS A 110 16.51 -6.52 5.33
N THR A 111 17.49 -6.67 4.46
CA THR A 111 17.63 -5.86 3.27
C THR A 111 17.63 -6.64 1.99
N LEU A 112 17.24 -5.97 0.91
CA LEU A 112 17.40 -6.43 -0.46
C LEU A 112 18.25 -5.42 -1.22
N ASP A 113 19.35 -5.89 -1.82
CA ASP A 113 20.29 -5.10 -2.60
C ASP A 113 20.25 -5.53 -4.06
N SER A 114 20.25 -4.58 -4.99
CA SER A 114 20.30 -4.83 -6.43
C SER A 114 21.10 -3.76 -7.14
N GLU A 115 21.76 -4.14 -8.24
CA GLU A 115 22.33 -3.16 -9.17
C GLU A 115 21.22 -2.31 -9.78
N GLY A 116 21.32 -0.99 -9.59
CA GLY A 116 20.34 -0.02 -10.11
C GLY A 116 19.12 0.22 -9.21
N TYR A 117 18.89 -0.61 -8.21
CA TYR A 117 17.96 -0.34 -7.12
C TYR A 117 18.75 -0.10 -5.85
N ARG A 118 18.35 0.94 -5.15
CA ARG A 118 18.96 1.24 -3.87
C ARG A 118 18.53 0.19 -2.85
N TYR A 119 19.33 0.05 -1.86
CA TYR A 119 19.13 -0.72 -0.66
C TYR A 119 17.67 -0.60 -0.16
N LEU A 120 16.90 -1.69 -0.29
CA LEU A 120 15.54 -1.76 0.19
C LEU A 120 15.52 -2.40 1.57
N GLU A 121 14.94 -1.74 2.56
CA GLU A 121 14.86 -2.22 3.93
C GLU A 121 13.49 -2.83 4.21
N ALA A 122 13.46 -3.98 4.93
CA ALA A 122 12.24 -4.65 5.33
C ALA A 122 11.37 -3.75 6.22
N THR A 123 10.11 -3.59 5.88
CA THR A 123 9.20 -2.68 6.53
C THR A 123 7.75 -3.20 6.53
N ASP A 124 6.87 -2.46 7.21
CA ASP A 124 5.42 -2.64 7.14
C ASP A 124 4.87 -1.83 5.96
N CYS A 125 4.24 -2.51 5.00
CA CYS A 125 3.68 -1.90 3.79
C CYS A 125 2.78 -0.69 4.09
N LYS A 126 1.96 -0.78 5.15
CA LYS A 126 0.97 0.24 5.50
C LYS A 126 1.56 1.52 6.06
N LYS A 127 2.81 1.48 6.51
CA LYS A 127 3.50 2.65 7.08
C LYS A 127 4.14 3.55 6.04
N ILE A 128 4.25 3.06 4.80
CA ILE A 128 4.93 3.81 3.74
C ILE A 128 3.92 4.66 3.00
N THR A 129 4.14 5.97 3.06
CA THR A 129 3.33 6.96 2.35
C THR A 129 4.19 7.78 1.40
N TYR A 130 3.56 8.40 0.43
CA TYR A 130 4.20 9.38 -0.45
C TYR A 130 3.40 10.68 -0.47
N PRO A 131 4.04 11.84 -0.61
CA PRO A 131 3.35 13.12 -0.74
C PRO A 131 2.73 13.23 -2.15
N GLN A 132 1.45 13.59 -2.20
CA GLN A 132 0.72 13.87 -3.43
C GLN A 132 0.25 15.31 -3.39
N GLY A 133 0.75 16.13 -4.30
CA GLY A 133 0.26 17.50 -4.49
C GLY A 133 -1.13 17.52 -5.09
N LEU A 134 -1.93 18.50 -4.68
CA LEU A 134 -3.31 18.69 -5.15
C LEU A 134 -3.40 19.87 -6.16
N GLY A 135 -2.43 19.97 -7.04
CA GLY A 135 -2.44 20.95 -8.11
C GLY A 135 -2.43 22.40 -7.62
N LEU A 136 -3.52 23.14 -7.87
CA LEU A 136 -3.65 24.54 -7.45
C LEU A 136 -3.96 24.71 -5.95
N ILE A 137 -4.35 23.65 -5.27
CA ILE A 137 -4.55 23.66 -3.83
C ILE A 137 -3.17 23.60 -3.16
N PRO A 138 -2.79 24.57 -2.31
CA PRO A 138 -1.43 24.70 -1.79
C PRO A 138 -1.16 23.73 -0.62
N VAL A 139 -1.56 22.48 -0.79
CA VAL A 139 -1.31 21.39 0.17
C VAL A 139 -0.90 20.13 -0.56
N SER A 140 -0.19 19.27 0.15
CA SER A 140 0.04 17.90 -0.26
C SER A 140 -0.55 16.95 0.76
N VAL A 141 -1.07 15.83 0.29
CA VAL A 141 -1.60 14.75 1.13
C VAL A 141 -0.65 13.57 1.12
N LYS A 142 -0.54 12.87 2.23
CA LYS A 142 0.24 11.63 2.32
C LYS A 142 -0.65 10.45 1.96
N LEU A 143 -0.33 9.78 0.87
CA LEU A 143 -1.07 8.61 0.40
C LEU A 143 -0.26 7.32 0.62
N PRO A 144 -0.94 6.18 0.88
CA PRO A 144 -0.25 4.90 1.03
C PRO A 144 0.45 4.50 -0.26
N LEU A 145 1.76 4.24 -0.21
CA LEU A 145 2.54 3.92 -1.40
C LEU A 145 2.10 2.60 -2.05
N HIS A 146 1.70 1.60 -1.27
CA HIS A 146 1.22 0.31 -1.80
C HIS A 146 -0.11 0.44 -2.57
N LEU A 147 -0.87 1.52 -2.35
CA LEU A 147 -2.08 1.82 -3.11
C LEU A 147 -1.81 2.71 -4.35
N PHE A 148 -0.57 3.17 -4.54
CA PHE A 148 -0.21 4.04 -5.68
C PHE A 148 -0.79 3.58 -7.03
N PRO A 149 -0.74 2.28 -7.40
CA PRO A 149 -1.29 1.82 -8.68
C PRO A 149 -2.82 1.92 -8.79
N LYS A 150 -3.49 2.07 -7.67
CA LYS A 150 -4.95 2.15 -7.58
C LYS A 150 -5.46 3.57 -7.36
N LEU A 151 -4.57 4.52 -7.09
CA LEU A 151 -4.94 5.90 -6.80
C LEU A 151 -4.73 6.80 -8.02
N ARG A 152 -5.64 7.73 -8.20
CA ARG A 152 -5.56 8.75 -9.23
C ARG A 152 -6.01 10.08 -8.63
N THR A 153 -5.22 11.12 -8.82
CA THR A 153 -5.54 12.47 -8.38
C THR A 153 -5.76 13.36 -9.58
N LEU A 154 -6.91 13.96 -9.70
CA LEU A 154 -7.27 14.82 -10.84
C LEU A 154 -7.96 16.08 -10.37
N PRO A 155 -7.74 17.22 -11.08
CA PRO A 155 -8.66 18.33 -11.01
C PRO A 155 -10.05 17.83 -11.44
N TYR A 156 -11.07 18.26 -10.71
CA TYR A 156 -12.44 17.92 -11.03
C TYR A 156 -13.13 19.12 -11.69
N GLU A 157 -13.56 18.90 -12.92
CA GLU A 157 -14.37 19.87 -13.66
C GLU A 157 -15.83 19.46 -13.57
N ARG A 158 -16.63 20.28 -12.89
CA ARG A 158 -18.07 20.03 -12.77
C ARG A 158 -18.79 20.31 -14.07
N SER A 159 -19.76 19.47 -14.40
CA SER A 159 -20.71 19.78 -15.45
C SER A 159 -21.61 20.96 -15.00
N ALA A 160 -22.24 21.63 -15.96
CA ALA A 160 -23.18 22.69 -15.63
C ALA A 160 -24.37 22.20 -14.78
N ALA A 161 -24.73 20.91 -14.89
CA ALA A 161 -25.79 20.29 -14.12
C ALA A 161 -25.40 20.05 -12.64
N ASP A 162 -24.09 19.90 -12.37
CA ASP A 162 -23.55 19.62 -11.02
C ASP A 162 -22.89 20.87 -10.41
N ALA A 163 -23.12 22.05 -10.99
CA ALA A 163 -22.50 23.29 -10.53
C ALA A 163 -22.89 23.59 -9.09
N ILE A 164 -21.87 23.88 -8.28
CA ILE A 164 -22.05 24.38 -6.91
C ILE A 164 -22.11 25.90 -6.95
N TYR A 165 -23.01 26.49 -6.17
CA TYR A 165 -23.08 27.96 -6.05
C TYR A 165 -23.13 28.37 -4.57
N PRO A 166 -22.22 29.24 -4.11
CA PRO A 166 -21.04 29.74 -4.84
C PRO A 166 -20.06 28.65 -5.23
N ALA A 167 -19.31 28.85 -6.31
CA ALA A 167 -18.38 27.84 -6.81
C ALA A 167 -17.05 27.85 -6.03
N PRO A 168 -16.43 26.70 -5.75
CA PRO A 168 -15.08 26.67 -5.20
C PRO A 168 -14.06 27.23 -6.22
N ILE A 169 -12.96 27.76 -5.73
CA ILE A 169 -11.83 28.22 -6.56
C ILE A 169 -11.25 27.03 -7.33
N SER A 170 -11.16 25.87 -6.65
CA SER A 170 -10.59 24.65 -7.22
C SER A 170 -11.17 23.44 -6.50
N GLU A 171 -11.32 22.36 -7.24
CA GLU A 171 -11.71 21.05 -6.71
C GLU A 171 -10.73 19.98 -7.22
N TYR A 172 -10.30 19.12 -6.30
CA TYR A 172 -9.47 17.95 -6.62
C TYR A 172 -10.10 16.69 -6.04
N VAL A 173 -10.11 15.64 -6.83
CA VAL A 173 -10.64 14.35 -6.41
C VAL A 173 -9.53 13.32 -6.41
N ILE A 174 -9.38 12.63 -5.29
CA ILE A 174 -8.63 11.37 -5.22
C ILE A 174 -9.61 10.28 -5.55
N SER A 175 -9.35 9.57 -6.64
CA SER A 175 -10.15 8.43 -7.08
C SER A 175 -9.40 7.12 -6.78
N TYR A 176 -10.16 6.09 -6.46
CA TYR A 176 -9.67 4.76 -6.20
C TYR A 176 -10.15 3.79 -7.28
N LYS A 177 -9.25 2.97 -7.82
CA LYS A 177 -9.57 1.92 -8.79
C LYS A 177 -10.06 0.68 -8.07
N THR A 178 -11.35 0.42 -8.20
CA THR A 178 -12.00 -0.75 -7.60
C THR A 178 -11.51 -2.07 -8.19
N SER A 179 -11.86 -3.18 -7.55
CA SER A 179 -11.63 -4.54 -8.07
C SER A 179 -12.27 -4.77 -9.45
N LYS A 180 -13.32 -4.01 -9.79
CA LYS A 180 -13.96 -4.00 -11.10
C LYS A 180 -13.18 -3.20 -12.16
N GLY A 181 -12.08 -2.55 -11.78
CA GLY A 181 -11.24 -1.78 -12.70
C GLY A 181 -11.72 -0.36 -12.99
N VAL A 182 -12.79 0.10 -12.34
CA VAL A 182 -13.37 1.44 -12.50
C VAL A 182 -12.76 2.37 -11.47
N TYR A 183 -12.44 3.62 -11.87
CA TYR A 183 -12.05 4.67 -10.94
C TYR A 183 -13.30 5.36 -10.39
N GLU A 184 -13.42 5.41 -9.09
CA GLU A 184 -14.49 6.08 -8.36
C GLU A 184 -13.91 7.14 -7.43
N GLY A 185 -14.58 8.30 -7.35
CA GLY A 185 -14.18 9.39 -6.47
C GLY A 185 -14.22 8.93 -5.02
N LEU A 186 -13.12 9.10 -4.31
CA LEU A 186 -12.99 8.67 -2.93
C LEU A 186 -13.01 9.86 -1.98
N VAL A 187 -12.25 10.88 -2.28
CA VAL A 187 -12.09 12.07 -1.45
C VAL A 187 -12.03 13.29 -2.34
N SER A 188 -12.82 14.28 -2.01
CA SER A 188 -12.84 15.59 -2.69
C SER A 188 -12.25 16.66 -1.78
N TYR A 189 -11.38 17.47 -2.34
CA TYR A 189 -10.81 18.66 -1.72
C TYR A 189 -11.33 19.89 -2.44
N PHE A 190 -11.84 20.84 -1.67
CA PHE A 190 -12.37 22.07 -2.21
C PHE A 190 -11.60 23.27 -1.62
N LEU A 191 -11.10 24.13 -2.47
CA LEU A 191 -10.56 25.42 -2.08
C LEU A 191 -11.61 26.50 -2.32
N TRP A 192 -11.97 27.24 -1.29
CA TRP A 192 -13.01 28.27 -1.31
C TRP A 192 -12.41 29.63 -1.01
N LYS A 193 -13.06 30.71 -1.47
CA LYS A 193 -12.90 32.01 -0.81
C LYS A 193 -13.61 31.98 0.52
N VAL A 194 -13.05 32.63 1.54
CA VAL A 194 -13.69 32.69 2.88
C VAL A 194 -15.15 33.16 2.80
N ALA A 195 -15.40 34.25 2.06
CA ALA A 195 -16.75 34.82 1.93
C ALA A 195 -17.75 33.86 1.25
N ASP A 196 -17.30 33.06 0.30
CA ASP A 196 -18.14 32.07 -0.40
C ASP A 196 -18.43 30.86 0.50
N TRP A 197 -17.43 30.41 1.27
CA TRP A 197 -17.60 29.33 2.24
C TRP A 197 -18.60 29.70 3.34
N GLU A 198 -18.51 30.92 3.90
CA GLU A 198 -19.40 31.39 4.95
C GLU A 198 -20.86 31.51 4.52
N GLN A 199 -21.14 31.61 3.21
CA GLN A 199 -22.51 31.59 2.69
C GLN A 199 -23.13 30.17 2.69
N ILE A 200 -22.33 29.14 2.52
CA ILE A 200 -22.80 27.75 2.39
C ILE A 200 -22.63 26.95 3.67
N TYR A 201 -21.76 27.39 4.56
CA TYR A 201 -21.49 26.68 5.82
C TYR A 201 -22.59 26.90 6.83
N ASN A 202 -23.23 25.81 7.25
CA ASN A 202 -24.19 25.82 8.36
C ASN A 202 -23.64 24.92 9.49
N PRO A 203 -23.25 25.46 10.64
CA PRO A 203 -22.70 24.67 11.74
C PRO A 203 -23.72 23.70 12.38
N ASN A 204 -25.01 23.83 12.08
CA ASN A 204 -26.09 22.99 12.62
C ASN A 204 -26.47 21.84 11.67
N GLU A 205 -25.87 21.77 10.50
CA GLU A 205 -26.13 20.73 9.48
C GLU A 205 -24.86 19.97 9.14
N ALA A 206 -25.03 18.72 8.69
CA ALA A 206 -23.90 17.99 8.14
C ALA A 206 -23.36 18.75 6.92
N PRO A 207 -22.04 19.03 6.85
CA PRO A 207 -21.50 19.87 5.81
C PRO A 207 -21.59 19.18 4.44
N SER A 208 -22.33 19.75 3.51
CA SER A 208 -22.53 19.21 2.15
C SER A 208 -21.22 19.10 1.35
N TYR A 209 -20.23 19.95 1.67
CA TYR A 209 -18.93 20.01 0.97
C TYR A 209 -17.76 19.69 1.88
N GLY A 210 -18.00 18.86 2.89
CA GLY A 210 -16.99 18.35 3.78
C GLY A 210 -16.67 19.26 4.97
N TYR A 211 -15.63 18.88 5.68
CA TYR A 211 -15.17 19.56 6.89
C TYR A 211 -14.04 20.52 6.56
N GLU A 212 -14.04 21.68 7.24
CA GLU A 212 -12.94 22.62 7.16
C GLU A 212 -11.66 21.98 7.72
N MET A 213 -10.62 21.99 6.92
CA MET A 213 -9.33 21.43 7.28
C MET A 213 -8.31 22.49 7.61
N TRP A 214 -8.40 23.59 6.88
CA TRP A 214 -7.45 24.67 6.96
C TRP A 214 -8.11 25.96 6.47
N ARG A 215 -7.70 27.09 7.09
CA ARG A 215 -8.17 28.43 6.72
C ARG A 215 -7.03 29.44 6.86
N ASP A 216 -6.98 30.39 5.96
CA ASP A 216 -6.26 31.65 6.12
C ASP A 216 -7.22 32.84 5.98
N GLU A 217 -6.67 34.05 5.81
CA GLU A 217 -7.47 35.26 5.70
C GLU A 217 -8.34 35.33 4.42
N SER A 218 -7.97 34.60 3.39
CA SER A 218 -8.56 34.66 2.05
C SER A 218 -9.25 33.38 1.60
N THR A 219 -8.78 32.24 2.08
CA THR A 219 -9.20 30.94 1.59
C THR A 219 -9.51 29.93 2.70
N VAL A 220 -10.39 28.98 2.38
CA VAL A 220 -10.75 27.83 3.20
C VAL A 220 -10.55 26.56 2.38
N LEU A 221 -9.86 25.60 2.93
CA LEU A 221 -9.76 24.24 2.38
C LEU A 221 -10.71 23.33 3.14
N THR A 222 -11.56 22.64 2.39
CA THR A 222 -12.44 21.62 2.95
C THR A 222 -12.16 20.26 2.30
N VAL A 223 -12.50 19.19 3.03
CA VAL A 223 -12.41 17.81 2.55
C VAL A 223 -13.73 17.09 2.76
N SER A 224 -14.18 16.42 1.72
CA SER A 224 -15.32 15.50 1.78
C SER A 224 -14.81 14.10 1.43
N GLY A 225 -15.09 13.14 2.28
CA GLY A 225 -14.69 11.74 2.10
C GLY A 225 -15.89 10.81 2.12
N PRO A 226 -15.69 9.52 1.88
CA PRO A 226 -16.75 8.54 1.97
C PRO A 226 -17.25 8.47 3.43
N GLN A 227 -18.55 8.58 3.60
CA GLN A 227 -19.18 8.40 4.91
C GLN A 227 -19.29 6.92 5.26
N ASP A 228 -19.56 6.09 4.24
CA ASP A 228 -19.67 4.64 4.34
C ASP A 228 -18.97 3.96 3.15
N CYS A 229 -18.58 2.71 3.32
CA CYS A 229 -18.09 1.93 2.19
C CYS A 229 -19.28 1.39 1.38
N ILE A 230 -19.39 1.86 0.14
CA ILE A 230 -20.44 1.46 -0.80
C ILE A 230 -20.01 0.29 -1.71
N TYR A 231 -18.76 -0.18 -1.58
CA TYR A 231 -18.21 -1.22 -2.45
C TYR A 231 -18.63 -2.62 -1.98
N GLU A 232 -18.95 -3.50 -2.93
CA GLU A 232 -19.29 -4.89 -2.65
C GLU A 232 -18.07 -5.72 -2.21
N ASP A 233 -16.88 -5.36 -2.68
CA ASP A 233 -15.64 -6.05 -2.35
C ASP A 233 -15.08 -5.55 -1.02
N LYS A 234 -14.85 -6.51 -0.10
CA LYS A 234 -14.28 -6.19 1.24
C LYS A 234 -12.86 -5.64 1.18
N GLY A 235 -12.09 -6.01 0.16
CA GLY A 235 -10.74 -5.50 -0.05
C GLY A 235 -10.76 -4.03 -0.48
N ASP A 236 -11.71 -3.66 -1.33
CA ASP A 236 -11.93 -2.27 -1.72
C ASP A 236 -12.34 -1.43 -0.50
N CYS A 237 -13.26 -1.93 0.33
CA CYS A 237 -13.65 -1.26 1.57
C CYS A 237 -12.49 -1.08 2.55
N SER A 238 -11.62 -2.06 2.70
CA SER A 238 -10.44 -1.96 3.56
C SER A 238 -9.49 -0.87 3.07
N SER A 239 -9.25 -0.78 1.76
CA SER A 239 -8.40 0.25 1.15
C SER A 239 -8.99 1.65 1.31
N VAL A 240 -10.30 1.79 1.11
CA VAL A 240 -11.03 3.05 1.32
C VAL A 240 -10.90 3.54 2.76
N ASN A 241 -11.11 2.66 3.73
CA ASN A 241 -10.99 3.00 5.15
C ASN A 241 -9.56 3.40 5.53
N GLU A 242 -8.56 2.72 4.97
CA GLU A 242 -7.15 3.08 5.20
C GLU A 242 -6.84 4.49 4.67
N ILE A 243 -7.29 4.80 3.46
CA ILE A 243 -7.10 6.14 2.88
C ILE A 243 -7.85 7.20 3.70
N ALA A 244 -9.10 6.93 4.08
CA ALA A 244 -9.91 7.86 4.87
C ALA A 244 -9.26 8.16 6.23
N GLN A 245 -8.70 7.15 6.90
CA GLN A 245 -7.98 7.34 8.15
C GLN A 245 -6.74 8.21 7.99
N LEU A 246 -5.96 8.01 6.93
CA LEU A 246 -4.78 8.82 6.64
C LEU A 246 -5.14 10.29 6.37
N ILE A 247 -6.26 10.53 5.72
CA ILE A 247 -6.74 11.87 5.41
C ILE A 247 -7.23 12.61 6.65
N MET A 248 -7.84 11.91 7.58
CA MET A 248 -8.37 12.49 8.83
C MET A 248 -7.27 12.81 9.86
N LEU A 249 -6.07 12.26 9.71
CA LEU A 249 -4.95 12.59 10.58
C LEU A 249 -4.40 13.97 10.22
N SER A 250 -4.46 14.91 11.16
CA SER A 250 -4.00 16.30 10.97
C SER A 250 -2.57 16.45 10.47
N ASP A 251 -1.71 15.45 10.72
CA ASP A 251 -0.32 15.39 10.25
C ASP A 251 -0.17 14.97 8.78
N SER A 252 -1.29 14.64 8.10
CA SER A 252 -1.28 14.21 6.70
C SER A 252 -1.14 15.36 5.71
N TYR A 253 -1.17 16.60 6.20
CA TYR A 253 -1.12 17.80 5.35
C TYR A 253 0.16 18.56 5.58
N SER A 254 0.79 18.96 4.49
CA SER A 254 1.86 19.96 4.50
C SER A 254 1.52 21.06 3.50
N LYS A 255 1.81 22.33 3.84
CA LYS A 255 1.79 23.39 2.82
C LYS A 255 2.74 22.97 1.71
N ALA A 256 2.28 23.00 0.47
CA ALA A 256 3.17 22.86 -0.68
C ALA A 256 4.18 24.00 -0.64
N GLN A 257 5.46 23.68 -0.60
CA GLN A 257 6.56 24.64 -0.65
C GLN A 257 6.76 25.14 -2.07
#